data_5bc9ccbe25e7be204ed4e753ae36e851
#
_entry.id   5bc9ccbe25e7be204ed4e753ae36e851
#
_cell.length_a   1.000
_cell.length_b   1.000
_cell.length_c   1.000
_cell.angle_alpha   90.00
_cell.angle_beta   90.00
_cell.angle_gamma   90.00
#
_symmetry.space_group_name_H-M   'P 1'
#
loop_
_entity.id
_entity.type
_entity.pdbx_description
1 polymer ?
#
loop_
_entity_poly.entity_id
_entity_poly.type
_entity_poly.pdbx_seq_one_letter_code
_entity_poly.pdbx_strand_id
1 'polypeptide(L)'
;MENSLFSKPRDLFLDVVNPRDYVQIDSVSHMYQSLKNSVQKPLKMILLYGRPGTGKSMLLHKLHHDLSKHQKVLMISTPIVDEDDFLRVLAQNIFGHAPREVMTLNRFLEIADALSLSDVPIVLLDEAQLYTPSLMEKIRLISDARAIKFVITLHKTDKEDIIAKEHFQTRIWESIELQNATSEELKIYVQKKLLKSNCFDVANMFNDKNMKLIANLTRGNYRETNKLLFSLFSLYCWYEENNPTAIKYNSIKPKWIEMAAIHTGLIHA
;
A
#
# COMPACT_ATOMS: atom_id res chain seq x y z
N MET A 1 -4.81 -30.61 5.87
CA MET A 1 -5.08 -29.21 5.46
C MET A 1 -4.88 -28.93 3.96
N GLU A 2 -4.15 -29.74 3.19
CA GLU A 2 -3.86 -29.46 1.76
C GLU A 2 -5.03 -29.72 0.80
N ASN A 3 -6.08 -30.43 1.22
CA ASN A 3 -7.21 -30.82 0.34
C ASN A 3 -8.48 -29.97 0.49
N SER A 4 -8.50 -28.93 1.31
CA SER A 4 -9.67 -28.05 1.46
C SER A 4 -9.84 -27.14 0.24
N LEU A 5 -11.09 -27.01 -0.27
CA LEU A 5 -11.44 -26.02 -1.29
C LEU A 5 -11.08 -24.59 -0.88
N PHE A 6 -11.04 -24.30 0.43
CA PHE A 6 -10.85 -22.97 1.00
C PHE A 6 -9.41 -22.69 1.43
N SER A 7 -8.48 -23.67 1.42
CA SER A 7 -7.09 -23.45 1.85
C SER A 7 -6.36 -22.44 0.97
N LYS A 8 -6.40 -22.62 -0.34
CA LYS A 8 -5.80 -21.68 -1.29
C LYS A 8 -6.46 -20.27 -1.25
N PRO A 9 -7.80 -20.16 -1.27
CA PRO A 9 -8.47 -18.87 -1.02
C PRO A 9 -8.03 -18.19 0.27
N ARG A 10 -7.90 -18.91 1.38
CA ARG A 10 -7.45 -18.38 2.66
C ARG A 10 -6.09 -17.67 2.50
N ASP A 11 -5.13 -18.35 1.92
CA ASP A 11 -3.75 -17.87 1.83
C ASP A 11 -3.60 -16.65 0.91
N LEU A 12 -4.53 -16.44 -0.01
CA LEU A 12 -4.59 -15.24 -0.84
C LEU A 12 -4.87 -13.96 -0.03
N PHE A 13 -5.54 -14.07 1.11
CA PHE A 13 -5.93 -12.92 1.93
C PHE A 13 -5.00 -12.67 3.12
N LEU A 14 -3.79 -13.22 3.09
CA LEU A 14 -2.72 -12.83 4.01
C LEU A 14 -2.39 -11.33 3.85
N ASP A 15 -2.07 -10.66 4.95
CA ASP A 15 -1.69 -9.24 4.96
C ASP A 15 -0.23 -9.07 4.50
N VAL A 16 0.02 -9.37 3.22
CA VAL A 16 1.32 -9.24 2.56
C VAL A 16 1.19 -8.32 1.36
N VAL A 17 2.11 -7.36 1.25
CA VAL A 17 2.17 -6.46 0.07
C VAL A 17 3.03 -7.11 -1.01
N ASN A 18 2.39 -7.62 -2.06
CA ASN A 18 3.05 -8.16 -3.24
C ASN A 18 2.51 -7.48 -4.51
N PRO A 19 3.32 -6.76 -5.30
CA PRO A 19 2.86 -6.08 -6.52
C PRO A 19 2.18 -7.01 -7.54
N ARG A 20 2.53 -8.30 -7.53
CA ARG A 20 1.90 -9.31 -8.40
C ARG A 20 0.44 -9.55 -8.05
N ASP A 21 0.05 -9.28 -6.80
CA ASP A 21 -1.32 -9.45 -6.31
C ASP A 21 -2.17 -8.19 -6.52
N TYR A 22 -1.60 -7.16 -7.15
CA TYR A 22 -2.35 -5.96 -7.49
C TYR A 22 -3.59 -6.31 -8.31
N VAL A 23 -4.73 -5.85 -7.82
CA VAL A 23 -6.03 -6.01 -8.49
C VAL A 23 -6.41 -4.68 -9.10
N GLN A 24 -6.66 -4.70 -10.41
CA GLN A 24 -7.09 -3.51 -11.13
C GLN A 24 -8.56 -3.22 -10.83
N ILE A 25 -8.82 -2.11 -10.15
CA ILE A 25 -10.12 -1.53 -9.86
C ILE A 25 -10.12 -0.15 -10.53
N ASP A 26 -11.19 0.24 -11.19
CA ASP A 26 -11.19 1.41 -12.07
C ASP A 26 -10.82 2.71 -11.33
N SER A 27 -11.40 2.98 -10.17
CA SER A 27 -11.06 4.16 -9.35
C SER A 27 -9.58 4.18 -8.94
N VAL A 28 -9.06 3.04 -8.46
CA VAL A 28 -7.65 2.90 -8.07
C VAL A 28 -6.73 3.00 -9.29
N SER A 29 -7.16 2.48 -10.44
CA SER A 29 -6.41 2.57 -11.69
C SER A 29 -6.28 4.01 -12.18
N HIS A 30 -7.34 4.81 -12.08
CA HIS A 30 -7.28 6.23 -12.39
C HIS A 30 -6.30 6.97 -11.48
N MET A 31 -6.37 6.74 -10.17
CA MET A 31 -5.43 7.32 -9.21
C MET A 31 -3.98 6.88 -9.49
N TYR A 32 -3.77 5.61 -9.84
CA TYR A 32 -2.45 5.10 -10.20
C TYR A 32 -1.91 5.76 -11.48
N GLN A 33 -2.73 5.93 -12.51
CA GLN A 33 -2.31 6.62 -13.74
C GLN A 33 -2.01 8.09 -13.47
N SER A 34 -2.80 8.78 -12.64
CA SER A 34 -2.50 10.13 -12.19
C SER A 34 -1.15 10.19 -11.49
N LEU A 35 -0.90 9.31 -10.52
CA LEU A 35 0.38 9.20 -9.81
C LEU A 35 1.55 8.97 -10.78
N LYS A 36 1.41 8.01 -11.70
CA LYS A 36 2.42 7.69 -12.70
C LYS A 36 2.72 8.86 -13.62
N ASN A 37 1.70 9.58 -14.08
CA ASN A 37 1.86 10.76 -14.92
C ASN A 37 2.53 11.90 -14.15
N SER A 38 2.19 12.09 -12.88
CA SER A 38 2.75 13.14 -12.04
C SER A 38 4.22 12.91 -11.74
N VAL A 39 4.64 11.68 -11.57
CA VAL A 39 6.06 11.34 -11.42
C VAL A 39 6.88 11.70 -12.66
N GLN A 40 6.30 11.69 -13.86
CA GLN A 40 6.98 12.09 -15.09
C GLN A 40 7.10 13.62 -15.26
N LYS A 41 6.26 14.40 -14.58
CA LYS A 41 6.34 15.86 -14.61
C LYS A 41 7.55 16.35 -13.81
N PRO A 42 8.03 17.58 -14.03
CA PRO A 42 9.13 18.18 -13.25
C PRO A 42 8.70 18.61 -11.85
N LEU A 43 7.90 17.79 -11.18
CA LEU A 43 7.42 18.01 -9.81
C LEU A 43 8.47 17.56 -8.80
N LYS A 44 8.58 18.30 -7.70
CA LYS A 44 9.57 18.03 -6.64
C LYS A 44 9.11 16.93 -5.69
N MET A 45 7.85 17.03 -5.26
CA MET A 45 7.26 16.13 -4.25
C MET A 45 5.80 15.84 -4.58
N ILE A 46 5.43 14.58 -4.44
CA ILE A 46 4.07 14.07 -4.64
C ILE A 46 3.65 13.36 -3.36
N LEU A 47 2.44 13.66 -2.90
CA LEU A 47 1.86 13.05 -1.71
C LEU A 47 0.78 12.02 -2.10
N LEU A 48 0.91 10.81 -1.56
CA LEU A 48 -0.10 9.78 -1.60
C LEU A 48 -0.60 9.54 -0.17
N TYR A 49 -1.85 9.87 0.14
CA TYR A 49 -2.35 9.77 1.51
C TYR A 49 -3.71 9.09 1.60
N GLY A 50 -4.09 8.67 2.80
CA GLY A 50 -5.35 7.99 3.05
C GLY A 50 -5.30 7.22 4.38
N ARG A 51 -6.43 6.67 4.79
CA ARG A 51 -6.50 5.86 6.01
C ARG A 51 -5.59 4.62 5.93
N PRO A 52 -5.13 4.06 7.07
CA PRO A 52 -4.48 2.77 7.09
C PRO A 52 -5.32 1.70 6.36
N GLY A 53 -4.67 0.85 5.57
CA GLY A 53 -5.36 -0.24 4.85
C GLY A 53 -6.08 0.13 3.55
N THR A 54 -5.95 1.38 3.04
CA THR A 54 -6.53 1.81 1.75
C THR A 54 -5.70 1.41 0.53
N GLY A 55 -4.53 0.77 0.70
CA GLY A 55 -3.70 0.27 -0.40
C GLY A 55 -2.56 1.19 -0.83
N LYS A 56 -2.18 2.22 -0.05
CA LYS A 56 -1.05 3.15 -0.35
C LYS A 56 0.24 2.40 -0.65
N SER A 57 0.67 1.53 0.25
CA SER A 57 1.90 0.73 0.08
C SER A 57 1.83 -0.15 -1.17
N MET A 58 0.66 -0.73 -1.49
CA MET A 58 0.47 -1.51 -2.72
C MET A 58 0.69 -0.65 -3.97
N LEU A 59 0.15 0.57 -4.02
CA LEU A 59 0.37 1.48 -5.14
C LEU A 59 1.82 1.92 -5.25
N LEU A 60 2.48 2.16 -4.11
CA LEU A 60 3.89 2.54 -4.07
C LEU A 60 4.78 1.40 -4.61
N HIS A 61 4.55 0.15 -4.18
CA HIS A 61 5.23 -1.03 -4.70
C HIS A 61 4.96 -1.26 -6.18
N LYS A 62 3.72 -1.05 -6.62
CA LYS A 62 3.36 -1.13 -8.04
C LYS A 62 4.09 -0.07 -8.86
N LEU A 63 4.17 1.16 -8.37
CA LEU A 63 4.91 2.24 -9.01
C LEU A 63 6.40 1.91 -9.12
N HIS A 64 7.02 1.44 -8.03
CA HIS A 64 8.39 0.96 -8.03
C HIS A 64 8.62 -0.12 -9.09
N HIS A 65 7.78 -1.16 -9.11
CA HIS A 65 7.89 -2.26 -10.06
C HIS A 65 7.81 -1.79 -11.52
N ASP A 66 6.92 -0.84 -11.82
CA ASP A 66 6.71 -0.37 -13.19
C ASP A 66 7.80 0.61 -13.65
N LEU A 67 8.30 1.47 -12.76
CA LEU A 67 9.27 2.51 -13.12
C LEU A 67 10.73 2.03 -13.07
N SER A 68 11.09 1.13 -12.17
CA SER A 68 12.47 0.66 -11.98
C SER A 68 13.08 -0.02 -13.22
N LYS A 69 12.25 -0.35 -14.21
CA LYS A 69 12.69 -0.91 -15.50
C LYS A 69 13.30 0.13 -16.45
N HIS A 70 12.97 1.41 -16.26
CA HIS A 70 13.27 2.47 -17.21
C HIS A 70 14.00 3.65 -16.60
N GLN A 71 14.00 3.77 -15.29
CA GLN A 71 14.61 4.90 -14.56
C GLN A 71 15.07 4.50 -13.17
N LYS A 72 15.90 5.33 -12.57
CA LYS A 72 16.45 5.08 -11.24
C LYS A 72 15.40 5.37 -10.17
N VAL A 73 14.90 4.32 -9.52
CA VAL A 73 13.88 4.40 -8.47
C VAL A 73 14.36 3.64 -7.25
N LEU A 74 14.41 4.31 -6.12
CA LEU A 74 14.67 3.71 -4.82
C LEU A 74 13.36 3.66 -4.02
N MET A 75 13.07 2.53 -3.39
CA MET A 75 11.95 2.40 -2.46
C MET A 75 12.46 2.14 -1.05
N ILE A 76 12.02 2.96 -0.10
CA ILE A 76 12.26 2.81 1.34
C ILE A 76 10.91 2.48 1.98
N SER A 77 10.68 1.17 2.19
CA SER A 77 9.41 0.65 2.75
C SER A 77 9.36 0.73 4.28
N THR A 78 10.53 0.74 4.92
CA THR A 78 10.64 0.88 6.38
C THR A 78 11.38 2.16 6.66
N PRO A 79 10.79 3.09 7.41
CA PRO A 79 11.40 4.38 7.71
C PRO A 79 12.76 4.23 8.40
N ILE A 80 13.74 4.97 7.90
CA ILE A 80 15.08 5.09 8.49
C ILE A 80 15.09 6.38 9.31
N VAL A 81 15.13 6.25 10.62
CA VAL A 81 14.95 7.39 11.54
C VAL A 81 16.24 8.19 11.74
N ASP A 82 17.39 7.51 11.69
CA ASP A 82 18.69 8.17 11.78
C ASP A 82 19.01 8.94 10.49
N GLU A 83 19.42 10.18 10.64
CA GLU A 83 19.64 11.10 9.53
C GLU A 83 20.87 10.76 8.69
N ASP A 84 21.97 10.35 9.34
CA ASP A 84 23.19 9.92 8.65
C ASP A 84 22.92 8.63 7.85
N ASP A 85 22.27 7.66 8.48
CA ASP A 85 21.90 6.40 7.84
C ASP A 85 20.96 6.64 6.63
N PHE A 86 19.96 7.52 6.79
CA PHE A 86 19.08 7.85 5.69
C PHE A 86 19.82 8.46 4.50
N LEU A 87 20.67 9.46 4.74
CA LEU A 87 21.45 10.11 3.68
C LEU A 87 22.47 9.15 3.05
N ARG A 88 23.08 8.25 3.84
CA ARG A 88 23.97 7.20 3.33
C ARG A 88 23.24 6.22 2.42
N VAL A 89 22.07 5.76 2.85
CA VAL A 89 21.24 4.85 2.02
C VAL A 89 20.86 5.52 0.70
N LEU A 90 20.48 6.80 0.73
CA LEU A 90 20.23 7.57 -0.49
C LEU A 90 21.49 7.65 -1.38
N ALA A 91 22.63 8.07 -0.81
CA ALA A 91 23.87 8.22 -1.55
C ALA A 91 24.33 6.89 -2.15
N GLN A 92 24.34 5.82 -1.37
CA GLN A 92 24.75 4.49 -1.84
C GLN A 92 23.88 3.98 -2.97
N ASN A 93 22.55 4.14 -2.87
CA ASN A 93 21.64 3.61 -3.88
C ASN A 93 21.52 4.51 -5.12
N ILE A 94 21.64 5.83 -4.94
CA ILE A 94 21.47 6.79 -6.03
C ILE A 94 22.80 7.07 -6.73
N PHE A 95 23.89 7.26 -5.99
CA PHE A 95 25.17 7.63 -6.54
C PHE A 95 26.16 6.45 -6.67
N GLY A 96 25.83 5.30 -6.07
CA GLY A 96 26.67 4.11 -6.10
C GLY A 96 27.76 4.08 -5.01
N HIS A 97 27.91 5.14 -4.24
CA HIS A 97 28.87 5.23 -3.15
C HIS A 97 28.37 6.14 -2.03
N ALA A 98 28.76 5.84 -0.79
CA ALA A 98 28.60 6.71 0.35
C ALA A 98 29.96 6.87 1.04
N PRO A 99 30.39 8.10 1.37
CA PRO A 99 31.61 8.34 2.13
C PRO A 99 31.61 7.61 3.46
N ARG A 100 32.78 7.28 3.99
CA ARG A 100 32.91 6.64 5.32
C ARG A 100 32.65 7.60 6.47
N GLU A 101 32.82 8.89 6.22
CA GLU A 101 32.57 9.97 7.17
C GLU A 101 31.06 10.21 7.33
N VAL A 102 30.66 10.97 8.37
CA VAL A 102 29.26 11.35 8.62
C VAL A 102 28.67 12.04 7.39
N MET A 103 27.53 11.56 6.93
CA MET A 103 26.85 12.10 5.77
C MET A 103 25.97 13.30 6.19
N THR A 104 26.50 14.49 6.05
CA THR A 104 25.71 15.71 6.25
C THR A 104 24.87 16.05 5.01
N LEU A 105 23.80 16.83 5.18
CA LEU A 105 23.00 17.32 4.06
C LEU A 105 23.84 18.08 3.02
N ASN A 106 24.75 18.96 3.45
CA ASN A 106 25.61 19.71 2.54
C ASN A 106 26.48 18.79 1.71
N ARG A 107 27.09 17.80 2.36
CA ARG A 107 27.92 16.80 1.66
C ARG A 107 27.12 15.98 0.66
N PHE A 108 25.88 15.60 1.01
CA PHE A 108 24.98 14.91 0.11
C PHE A 108 24.65 15.77 -1.14
N LEU A 109 24.33 17.06 -0.93
CA LEU A 109 24.01 17.97 -2.04
C LEU A 109 25.23 18.26 -2.93
N GLU A 110 26.43 18.39 -2.37
CA GLU A 110 27.69 18.51 -3.13
C GLU A 110 27.90 17.32 -4.08
N ILE A 111 27.68 16.09 -3.56
CA ILE A 111 27.80 14.86 -4.38
C ILE A 111 26.74 14.85 -5.47
N ALA A 112 25.51 15.21 -5.14
CA ALA A 112 24.40 15.25 -6.09
C ALA A 112 24.66 16.24 -7.23
N ASP A 113 25.18 17.42 -6.92
CA ASP A 113 25.50 18.48 -7.88
C ASP A 113 26.67 18.07 -8.79
N ALA A 114 27.72 17.50 -8.22
CA ALA A 114 28.89 17.04 -8.96
C ALA A 114 28.59 15.94 -9.99
N LEU A 115 27.56 15.13 -9.76
CA LEU A 115 27.24 14.01 -10.67
C LEU A 115 26.36 14.40 -11.86
N SER A 116 25.76 15.60 -11.87
CA SER A 116 24.95 16.14 -12.99
C SER A 116 24.09 15.05 -13.65
N LEU A 117 23.25 14.38 -12.84
CA LEU A 117 22.43 13.26 -13.33
C LEU A 117 21.53 13.73 -14.48
N SER A 118 21.58 13.04 -15.61
CA SER A 118 20.73 13.29 -16.77
C SER A 118 19.25 13.20 -16.43
N ASP A 119 18.92 12.28 -15.52
CA ASP A 119 17.57 12.05 -15.02
C ASP A 119 17.53 12.16 -13.50
N VAL A 120 16.62 12.96 -12.99
CA VAL A 120 16.41 13.11 -11.55
C VAL A 120 15.88 11.79 -10.97
N PRO A 121 16.62 11.14 -10.05
CA PRO A 121 16.18 9.88 -9.44
C PRO A 121 14.91 10.08 -8.62
N ILE A 122 14.13 9.00 -8.51
CA ILE A 122 12.88 8.98 -7.75
C ILE A 122 13.09 8.19 -6.48
N VAL A 123 12.66 8.73 -5.35
CA VAL A 123 12.64 8.04 -4.07
C VAL A 123 11.21 7.94 -3.57
N LEU A 124 10.80 6.70 -3.31
CA LEU A 124 9.49 6.36 -2.79
C LEU A 124 9.63 6.08 -1.29
N LEU A 125 8.97 6.90 -0.47
CA LEU A 125 9.01 6.78 0.99
C LEU A 125 7.64 6.32 1.51
N ASP A 126 7.60 5.13 2.09
CA ASP A 126 6.39 4.65 2.77
C ASP A 126 6.39 5.09 4.24
N GLU A 127 5.19 5.26 4.82
CA GLU A 127 4.97 5.59 6.24
C GLU A 127 5.74 6.87 6.69
N ALA A 128 5.73 7.92 5.86
CA ALA A 128 6.53 9.12 6.10
C ALA A 128 6.18 9.88 7.40
N GLN A 129 5.03 9.62 8.01
CA GLN A 129 4.67 10.14 9.33
C GLN A 129 5.58 9.63 10.46
N LEU A 130 6.37 8.60 10.21
CA LEU A 130 7.31 8.04 11.19
C LEU A 130 8.68 8.74 11.16
N TYR A 131 8.94 9.60 10.18
CA TYR A 131 10.16 10.40 10.13
C TYR A 131 10.10 11.57 11.11
N THR A 132 11.26 11.94 11.65
CA THR A 132 11.37 13.13 12.51
C THR A 132 11.12 14.42 11.72
N PRO A 133 10.63 15.49 12.34
CA PRO A 133 10.48 16.78 11.67
C PRO A 133 11.79 17.29 11.04
N SER A 134 12.93 17.08 11.70
CA SER A 134 14.26 17.43 11.19
C SER A 134 14.59 16.69 9.89
N LEU A 135 14.36 15.37 9.86
CA LEU A 135 14.62 14.56 8.67
C LEU A 135 13.66 14.93 7.52
N MET A 136 12.40 15.20 7.84
CA MET A 136 11.44 15.67 6.84
C MET A 136 11.87 17.01 6.23
N GLU A 137 12.42 17.93 7.04
CA GLU A 137 12.95 19.18 6.51
C GLU A 137 14.15 18.95 5.58
N LYS A 138 15.04 18.00 5.87
CA LYS A 138 16.13 17.60 4.96
C LYS A 138 15.61 16.99 3.66
N ILE A 139 14.59 16.15 3.70
CA ILE A 139 13.91 15.60 2.52
C ILE A 139 13.37 16.75 1.66
N ARG A 140 12.75 17.76 2.28
CA ARG A 140 12.28 18.96 1.62
C ARG A 140 13.42 19.72 0.92
N LEU A 141 14.53 19.94 1.61
CA LEU A 141 15.68 20.67 1.06
C LEU A 141 16.33 19.92 -0.11
N ILE A 142 16.47 18.60 -0.03
CA ILE A 142 16.95 17.75 -1.14
C ILE A 142 16.02 17.87 -2.35
N SER A 143 14.72 17.87 -2.10
CA SER A 143 13.71 18.04 -3.15
C SER A 143 13.75 19.44 -3.77
N ASP A 144 13.96 20.50 -2.97
CA ASP A 144 14.09 21.88 -3.43
C ASP A 144 15.34 22.08 -4.30
N ALA A 145 16.45 21.41 -3.95
CA ALA A 145 17.67 21.39 -4.75
C ALA A 145 17.51 20.59 -6.08
N ARG A 146 16.36 19.96 -6.30
CA ARG A 146 16.09 19.08 -7.46
C ARG A 146 17.05 17.90 -7.63
N ALA A 147 17.72 17.52 -6.55
CA ALA A 147 18.60 16.36 -6.52
C ALA A 147 17.83 15.04 -6.58
N ILE A 148 16.64 15.02 -5.98
CA ILE A 148 15.74 13.85 -5.92
C ILE A 148 14.30 14.30 -6.04
N LYS A 149 13.48 13.51 -6.72
CA LYS A 149 12.03 13.59 -6.71
C LYS A 149 11.48 12.62 -5.68
N PHE A 150 10.64 13.08 -4.77
CA PHE A 150 10.04 12.25 -3.74
C PHE A 150 8.57 11.94 -4.02
N VAL A 151 8.19 10.70 -3.82
CA VAL A 151 6.79 10.26 -3.65
C VAL A 151 6.67 9.74 -2.23
N ILE A 152 5.88 10.41 -1.42
CA ILE A 152 5.75 10.08 0.01
C ILE A 152 4.34 9.57 0.32
N THR A 153 4.23 8.57 1.19
CA THR A 153 2.92 8.16 1.72
C THR A 153 2.74 8.64 3.15
N LEU A 154 1.51 9.04 3.46
CA LEU A 154 1.09 9.41 4.80
C LEU A 154 -0.24 8.73 5.16
N HIS A 155 -0.44 8.49 6.46
CA HIS A 155 -1.77 8.16 6.96
C HIS A 155 -2.61 9.42 7.09
N LYS A 156 -3.89 9.34 6.73
CA LYS A 156 -4.85 10.43 6.96
C LYS A 156 -5.36 10.36 8.40
N THR A 157 -4.69 11.05 9.30
CA THR A 157 -5.15 11.35 10.66
C THR A 157 -5.14 12.85 10.87
N ASP A 158 -5.87 13.35 11.87
CA ASP A 158 -5.91 14.78 12.15
C ASP A 158 -4.52 15.40 12.38
N LYS A 159 -3.60 14.61 12.99
CA LYS A 159 -2.21 15.05 13.21
C LYS A 159 -1.40 15.08 11.91
N GLU A 160 -1.61 14.13 11.04
CA GLU A 160 -0.91 14.00 9.76
C GLU A 160 -1.37 15.06 8.76
N ASP A 161 -2.66 15.41 8.77
CA ASP A 161 -3.18 16.53 7.99
C ASP A 161 -2.50 17.87 8.38
N ILE A 162 -2.21 18.06 9.67
CA ILE A 162 -1.51 19.25 10.18
C ILE A 162 -0.06 19.27 9.68
N ILE A 163 0.67 18.15 9.81
CA ILE A 163 2.06 18.03 9.34
C ILE A 163 2.12 18.23 7.82
N ALA A 164 1.20 17.64 7.07
CA ALA A 164 1.14 17.80 5.63
C ALA A 164 0.86 19.26 5.22
N LYS A 165 -0.02 19.97 5.93
CA LYS A 165 -0.35 21.35 5.62
C LYS A 165 0.75 22.34 5.98
N GLU A 166 1.35 22.23 7.15
CA GLU A 166 2.31 23.22 7.66
C GLU A 166 3.70 23.08 7.01
N HIS A 167 4.21 21.85 6.89
CA HIS A 167 5.59 21.63 6.45
C HIS A 167 5.75 21.45 4.93
N PHE A 168 4.72 20.95 4.24
CA PHE A 168 4.83 20.56 2.83
C PHE A 168 3.88 21.27 1.88
N GLN A 169 2.88 22.01 2.37
CA GLN A 169 1.81 22.57 1.55
C GLN A 169 2.31 23.35 0.31
N THR A 170 3.42 24.08 0.44
CA THR A 170 3.98 24.86 -0.67
C THR A 170 4.87 24.05 -1.62
N ARG A 171 5.28 22.83 -1.25
CA ARG A 171 6.19 21.95 -2.03
C ARG A 171 5.49 20.72 -2.57
N ILE A 172 4.38 20.33 -1.99
CA ILE A 172 3.53 19.28 -2.56
C ILE A 172 2.79 19.88 -3.75
N TRP A 173 3.17 19.43 -4.94
CA TRP A 173 2.55 19.88 -6.18
C TRP A 173 1.32 19.07 -6.53
N GLU A 174 1.25 17.85 -6.05
CA GLU A 174 0.12 16.97 -6.27
C GLU A 174 -0.10 16.08 -5.05
N SER A 175 -1.36 16.03 -4.61
CA SER A 175 -1.81 15.20 -3.50
C SER A 175 -2.89 14.25 -4.00
N ILE A 176 -2.67 12.95 -3.83
CA ILE A 176 -3.61 11.90 -4.24
C ILE A 176 -4.14 11.22 -2.99
N GLU A 177 -5.45 11.29 -2.79
CA GLU A 177 -6.13 10.64 -1.67
C GLU A 177 -6.65 9.26 -2.06
N LEU A 178 -6.26 8.23 -1.30
CA LEU A 178 -6.85 6.90 -1.37
C LEU A 178 -7.96 6.77 -0.33
N GLN A 179 -9.15 6.50 -0.81
CA GLN A 179 -10.32 6.28 0.03
C GLN A 179 -10.59 4.79 0.23
N ASN A 180 -11.44 4.47 1.19
CA ASN A 180 -11.96 3.12 1.35
C ASN A 180 -12.83 2.76 0.14
N ALA A 181 -12.84 1.47 -0.21
CA ALA A 181 -13.61 0.95 -1.33
C ALA A 181 -15.12 0.94 -1.07
N THR A 182 -15.89 1.11 -2.13
CA THR A 182 -17.34 0.82 -2.12
C THR A 182 -17.60 -0.68 -2.05
N SER A 183 -18.86 -1.10 -1.83
CA SER A 183 -19.22 -2.51 -1.82
C SER A 183 -19.00 -3.18 -3.19
N GLU A 184 -19.22 -2.43 -4.26
CA GLU A 184 -19.03 -2.85 -5.64
C GLU A 184 -17.53 -3.05 -5.95
N GLU A 185 -16.69 -2.11 -5.52
CA GLU A 185 -15.24 -2.20 -5.67
C GLU A 185 -14.65 -3.36 -4.85
N LEU A 186 -15.12 -3.57 -3.62
CA LEU A 186 -14.73 -4.74 -2.83
C LEU A 186 -15.14 -6.06 -3.48
N LYS A 187 -16.32 -6.10 -4.10
CA LYS A 187 -16.75 -7.29 -4.86
C LYS A 187 -15.78 -7.57 -6.01
N ILE A 188 -15.47 -6.54 -6.80
CA ILE A 188 -14.50 -6.66 -7.90
C ILE A 188 -13.13 -7.09 -7.35
N TYR A 189 -12.68 -6.51 -6.24
CA TYR A 189 -11.42 -6.87 -5.60
C TYR A 189 -11.35 -8.34 -5.21
N VAL A 190 -12.34 -8.82 -4.45
CA VAL A 190 -12.39 -10.19 -3.95
C VAL A 190 -12.49 -11.18 -5.12
N GLN A 191 -13.41 -10.94 -6.06
CA GLN A 191 -13.61 -11.83 -7.20
C GLN A 191 -12.38 -11.89 -8.10
N LYS A 192 -11.80 -10.75 -8.50
CA LYS A 192 -10.60 -10.73 -9.34
C LYS A 192 -9.41 -11.41 -8.66
N LYS A 193 -9.23 -11.23 -7.35
CA LYS A 193 -8.16 -11.87 -6.58
C LYS A 193 -8.30 -13.39 -6.58
N LEU A 194 -9.51 -13.89 -6.35
CA LEU A 194 -9.82 -15.33 -6.40
C LEU A 194 -9.68 -15.91 -7.82
N LEU A 195 -10.23 -15.23 -8.83
CA LEU A 195 -10.19 -15.66 -10.24
C LEU A 195 -8.75 -15.73 -10.76
N LYS A 196 -7.92 -14.73 -10.45
CA LYS A 196 -6.49 -14.68 -10.82
C LYS A 196 -5.71 -15.89 -10.29
N SER A 197 -6.17 -16.49 -9.21
CA SER A 197 -5.58 -17.67 -8.58
C SER A 197 -6.32 -18.97 -8.89
N ASN A 198 -7.20 -18.97 -9.90
CA ASN A 198 -8.00 -20.13 -10.32
C ASN A 198 -8.92 -20.70 -9.22
N CYS A 199 -9.43 -19.84 -8.33
CA CYS A 199 -10.39 -20.20 -7.28
C CYS A 199 -11.83 -19.84 -7.72
N PHE A 200 -12.26 -20.37 -8.89
CA PHE A 200 -13.51 -20.01 -9.56
C PHE A 200 -14.75 -20.33 -8.73
N ASP A 201 -14.78 -21.52 -8.14
CA ASP A 201 -15.93 -21.97 -7.34
C ASP A 201 -16.16 -21.05 -6.15
N VAL A 202 -15.09 -20.71 -5.43
CA VAL A 202 -15.17 -19.83 -4.26
C VAL A 202 -15.53 -18.39 -4.68
N ALA A 203 -15.01 -17.90 -5.83
CA ALA A 203 -15.37 -16.58 -6.33
C ALA A 203 -16.88 -16.45 -6.61
N ASN A 204 -17.51 -17.50 -7.13
CA ASN A 204 -18.95 -17.55 -7.43
C ASN A 204 -19.83 -17.64 -6.17
N MET A 205 -19.28 -18.01 -5.02
CA MET A 205 -20.03 -18.06 -3.75
C MET A 205 -20.36 -16.68 -3.18
N PHE A 206 -19.67 -15.60 -3.65
CA PHE A 206 -19.90 -14.24 -3.19
C PHE A 206 -20.99 -13.55 -4.01
N ASN A 207 -22.10 -13.24 -3.35
CA ASN A 207 -23.21 -12.47 -3.91
C ASN A 207 -23.22 -11.03 -3.37
N ASP A 208 -24.08 -10.17 -3.91
CA ASP A 208 -24.15 -8.75 -3.52
C ASP A 208 -24.52 -8.55 -2.06
N LYS A 209 -25.35 -9.43 -1.46
CA LYS A 209 -25.73 -9.36 -0.04
C LYS A 209 -24.51 -9.61 0.85
N ASN A 210 -23.72 -10.63 0.51
CA ASN A 210 -22.50 -10.96 1.23
C ASN A 210 -21.48 -9.83 1.13
N MET A 211 -21.31 -9.27 -0.05
CA MET A 211 -20.36 -8.18 -0.28
C MET A 211 -20.77 -6.88 0.42
N LYS A 212 -22.08 -6.56 0.45
CA LYS A 212 -22.60 -5.44 1.24
C LYS A 212 -22.34 -5.65 2.75
N LEU A 213 -22.56 -6.87 3.27
CA LEU A 213 -22.26 -7.18 4.66
C LEU A 213 -20.78 -7.01 4.96
N ILE A 214 -19.90 -7.57 4.13
CA ILE A 214 -18.44 -7.43 4.27
C ILE A 214 -18.03 -5.96 4.23
N ALA A 215 -18.55 -5.19 3.25
CA ALA A 215 -18.25 -3.76 3.13
C ALA A 215 -18.69 -2.96 4.36
N ASN A 216 -19.84 -3.27 4.92
CA ASN A 216 -20.32 -2.61 6.15
C ASN A 216 -19.43 -2.94 7.34
N LEU A 217 -19.07 -4.21 7.54
CA LEU A 217 -18.22 -4.66 8.64
C LEU A 217 -16.81 -4.08 8.57
N THR A 218 -16.23 -4.03 7.39
CA THR A 218 -14.85 -3.56 7.15
C THR A 218 -14.78 -2.07 6.79
N ARG A 219 -15.93 -1.40 6.65
CA ARG A 219 -16.04 -0.01 6.16
C ARG A 219 -15.32 0.21 4.84
N GLY A 220 -15.27 -0.80 3.97
CA GLY A 220 -14.56 -0.73 2.70
C GLY A 220 -13.04 -0.79 2.80
N ASN A 221 -12.47 -1.07 3.95
CA ASN A 221 -11.03 -1.13 4.15
C ASN A 221 -10.44 -2.45 3.64
N TYR A 222 -9.45 -2.40 2.75
CA TYR A 222 -8.87 -3.61 2.14
C TYR A 222 -8.14 -4.50 3.15
N ARG A 223 -7.42 -3.92 4.13
CA ARG A 223 -6.72 -4.69 5.16
C ARG A 223 -7.71 -5.42 6.06
N GLU A 224 -8.75 -4.74 6.51
CA GLU A 224 -9.80 -5.37 7.33
C GLU A 224 -10.59 -6.42 6.51
N THR A 225 -10.84 -6.16 5.23
CA THR A 225 -11.45 -7.14 4.32
C THR A 225 -10.58 -8.40 4.18
N ASN A 226 -9.28 -8.23 4.01
CA ASN A 226 -8.35 -9.36 3.93
C ASN A 226 -8.35 -10.18 5.24
N LYS A 227 -8.26 -9.53 6.40
CA LYS A 227 -8.33 -10.22 7.70
C LYS A 227 -9.63 -10.97 7.88
N LEU A 228 -10.76 -10.35 7.55
CA LEU A 228 -12.08 -10.98 7.63
C LEU A 228 -12.17 -12.20 6.71
N LEU A 229 -11.72 -12.10 5.47
CA LEU A 229 -11.78 -13.19 4.50
C LEU A 229 -10.78 -14.31 4.85
N PHE A 230 -9.61 -13.99 5.34
CA PHE A 230 -8.67 -14.99 5.87
C PHE A 230 -9.31 -15.79 7.02
N SER A 231 -9.94 -15.11 7.98
CA SER A 231 -10.64 -15.75 9.09
C SER A 231 -11.84 -16.59 8.60
N LEU A 232 -12.62 -16.04 7.67
CA LEU A 232 -13.76 -16.73 7.07
C LEU A 232 -13.33 -18.06 6.42
N PHE A 233 -12.31 -18.04 5.58
CA PHE A 233 -11.81 -19.24 4.92
C PHE A 233 -11.12 -20.21 5.89
N SER A 234 -10.50 -19.71 6.96
CA SER A 234 -9.98 -20.56 8.04
C SER A 234 -11.09 -21.34 8.75
N LEU A 235 -12.24 -20.69 9.01
CA LEU A 235 -13.43 -21.36 9.54
C LEU A 235 -13.95 -22.42 8.57
N TYR A 236 -14.04 -22.11 7.27
CA TYR A 236 -14.47 -23.10 6.27
C TYR A 236 -13.53 -24.29 6.21
N CYS A 237 -12.21 -24.11 6.22
CA CYS A 237 -11.24 -25.19 6.29
C CYS A 237 -11.46 -26.09 7.51
N TRP A 238 -11.64 -25.46 8.69
CA TRP A 238 -11.86 -26.21 9.92
C TRP A 238 -13.15 -27.04 9.86
N TYR A 239 -14.25 -26.46 9.35
CA TYR A 239 -15.52 -27.17 9.25
C TYR A 239 -15.52 -28.25 8.18
N GLU A 240 -14.79 -28.09 7.06
CA GLU A 240 -14.61 -29.18 6.08
C GLU A 240 -13.97 -30.42 6.71
N GLU A 241 -13.04 -30.24 7.63
CA GLU A 241 -12.36 -31.35 8.32
C GLU A 241 -13.22 -31.96 9.44
N ASN A 242 -13.91 -31.12 10.22
CA ASN A 242 -14.54 -31.55 11.46
C ASN A 242 -16.07 -31.73 11.37
N ASN A 243 -16.75 -31.02 10.47
CA ASN A 243 -18.20 -31.08 10.30
C ASN A 243 -18.61 -30.67 8.88
N PRO A 244 -18.30 -31.48 7.84
CA PRO A 244 -18.52 -31.12 6.42
C PRO A 244 -19.99 -30.88 6.07
N THR A 245 -20.92 -31.50 6.80
CA THR A 245 -22.37 -31.34 6.57
C THR A 245 -22.89 -29.92 6.91
N ALA A 246 -22.15 -29.16 7.66
CA ALA A 246 -22.50 -27.77 7.99
C ALA A 246 -22.24 -26.81 6.81
N ILE A 247 -21.38 -27.17 5.87
CA ILE A 247 -20.95 -26.36 4.73
C ILE A 247 -21.90 -26.51 3.55
N LYS A 248 -22.21 -25.38 2.92
CA LYS A 248 -22.83 -25.32 1.58
C LYS A 248 -21.85 -24.72 0.59
N TYR A 249 -21.49 -25.48 -0.44
CA TYR A 249 -20.50 -25.08 -1.45
C TYR A 249 -21.04 -24.18 -2.56
N ASN A 250 -22.32 -23.81 -2.51
CA ASN A 250 -22.93 -22.96 -3.52
C ASN A 250 -23.06 -21.49 -3.11
N SER A 251 -22.89 -21.17 -1.83
CA SER A 251 -23.00 -19.78 -1.33
C SER A 251 -22.41 -19.63 0.07
N ILE A 252 -21.83 -18.46 0.35
CA ILE A 252 -21.42 -18.07 1.69
C ILE A 252 -22.66 -17.54 2.44
N LYS A 253 -22.95 -18.14 3.60
CA LYS A 253 -24.05 -17.66 4.44
C LYS A 253 -23.58 -16.48 5.30
N PRO A 254 -24.43 -15.44 5.52
CA PRO A 254 -24.12 -14.31 6.39
C PRO A 254 -23.58 -14.70 7.75
N LYS A 255 -24.17 -15.73 8.38
CA LYS A 255 -23.73 -16.26 9.68
C LYS A 255 -22.22 -16.57 9.73
N TRP A 256 -21.63 -17.10 8.66
CA TRP A 256 -20.20 -17.42 8.60
C TRP A 256 -19.34 -16.16 8.57
N ILE A 257 -19.83 -15.13 7.84
CA ILE A 257 -19.17 -13.82 7.79
C ILE A 257 -19.20 -13.16 9.17
N GLU A 258 -20.35 -13.23 9.87
CA GLU A 258 -20.52 -12.70 11.22
C GLU A 258 -19.63 -13.44 12.23
N MET A 259 -19.55 -14.76 12.16
CA MET A 259 -18.62 -15.55 12.99
C MET A 259 -17.16 -15.15 12.77
N ALA A 260 -16.74 -14.96 11.52
CA ALA A 260 -15.41 -14.48 11.18
C ALA A 260 -15.19 -13.04 11.69
N ALA A 261 -16.22 -12.18 11.64
CA ALA A 261 -16.16 -10.81 12.13
C ALA A 261 -16.01 -10.74 13.65
N ILE A 262 -16.68 -11.62 14.40
CA ILE A 262 -16.47 -11.76 15.85
C ILE A 262 -15.04 -12.19 16.14
N HIS A 263 -14.55 -13.20 15.43
CA HIS A 263 -13.20 -13.72 15.59
C HIS A 263 -12.11 -12.68 15.29
N THR A 264 -12.37 -11.76 14.36
CA THR A 264 -11.44 -10.67 14.01
C THR A 264 -11.64 -9.39 14.81
N GLY A 265 -12.64 -9.34 15.72
CA GLY A 265 -12.94 -8.18 16.54
C GLY A 265 -13.64 -7.03 15.79
N LEU A 266 -14.17 -7.28 14.59
CA LEU A 266 -14.93 -6.27 13.82
C LEU A 266 -16.32 -6.03 14.42
N ILE A 267 -16.88 -7.02 15.09
CA ILE A 267 -18.09 -6.91 15.91
C ILE A 267 -17.85 -7.58 17.26
N HIS A 268 -18.49 -7.05 18.29
CA HIS A 268 -18.51 -7.65 19.61
C HIS A 268 -19.77 -8.49 19.76
N ALA A 269 -19.62 -9.67 20.41
CA ALA A 269 -20.73 -10.58 20.68
C ALA A 269 -21.60 -10.06 21.82
#